data_aba57de97d8fc374d8e9981dd4c0685a
#
_entry.id   aba57de97d8fc374d8e9981dd4c0685a
#
_cell.length_a   1.000
_cell.length_b   1.000
_cell.length_c   1.000
_cell.angle_alpha   90.00
_cell.angle_beta   90.00
_cell.angle_gamma   90.00
#
_symmetry.space_group_name_H-M   'P 1'
#
loop_
_entity.id
_entity.type
_entity.pdbx_description
1 polymer ?
#
loop_
_entity_poly.entity_id
_entity_poly.type
_entity_poly.pdbx_seq_one_letter_code
_entity_poly.pdbx_strand_id
1 'polypeptide(L)'
;PEAPYGIGASLPTAFYNLNSPGLDQVAVRKAIAMAVDYPTIIANAMTNQSATFDQVPRSLMNPTPGEQALYDHDAVADLQWAGNDIEGAKALLDEAGIVDSDGDGWREYDGQKLSYVATCPNGWSDWQAAIEVVAAAGKEIGIDITTNFPEWSVYQTVVTKSDTDLPEGYEIFMMWSAGAGPT
;
A
#
# COMPACT_ATOMS: atom_id res chain seq x y z
N PRO A 1 1.59 -31.14 1.96
CA PRO A 1 0.88 -30.01 1.37
C PRO A 1 1.86 -28.91 1.00
N GLU A 2 1.60 -28.20 -0.09
CA GLU A 2 2.38 -27.05 -0.53
C GLU A 2 1.71 -25.76 -0.03
N ALA A 3 2.52 -24.71 0.18
CA ALA A 3 1.99 -23.39 0.53
C ALA A 3 1.26 -22.76 -0.70
N PRO A 4 0.26 -21.90 -0.47
CA PRO A 4 -0.30 -21.52 0.83
C PRO A 4 -1.20 -22.62 1.44
N TYR A 5 -1.07 -22.86 2.72
CA TYR A 5 -1.87 -23.89 3.41
C TYR A 5 -3.32 -23.47 3.64
N GLY A 6 -3.61 -22.23 3.41
CA GLY A 6 -4.94 -21.65 3.49
C GLY A 6 -4.94 -20.24 2.94
N ILE A 7 -6.13 -19.74 2.59
CA ILE A 7 -6.32 -18.35 2.17
C ILE A 7 -7.02 -17.64 3.33
N GLY A 8 -6.41 -16.55 3.81
CA GLY A 8 -6.97 -15.76 4.89
C GLY A 8 -8.31 -15.12 4.50
N ALA A 9 -9.20 -14.94 5.49
CA ALA A 9 -10.50 -14.32 5.28
C ALA A 9 -10.44 -12.80 5.16
N SER A 10 -9.29 -12.18 5.39
CA SER A 10 -9.07 -10.74 5.26
C SER A 10 -7.65 -10.48 4.77
N LEU A 11 -7.46 -9.36 4.09
CA LEU A 11 -6.16 -8.94 3.60
C LEU A 11 -5.65 -7.77 4.43
N PRO A 12 -4.39 -7.82 4.91
CA PRO A 12 -3.71 -6.63 5.39
C PRO A 12 -3.63 -5.61 4.25
N THR A 13 -4.10 -4.41 4.52
CA THR A 13 -4.19 -3.34 3.50
C THR A 13 -3.54 -2.09 4.03
N ALA A 14 -2.75 -1.43 3.20
CA ALA A 14 -2.25 -0.09 3.48
C ALA A 14 -3.33 0.94 3.13
N PHE A 15 -3.73 1.73 4.11
CA PHE A 15 -4.66 2.84 3.97
C PHE A 15 -3.89 4.15 3.90
N TYR A 16 -4.43 5.11 3.17
CA TYR A 16 -3.86 6.43 3.01
C TYR A 16 -4.74 7.49 3.67
N ASN A 17 -4.14 8.36 4.47
CA ASN A 17 -4.82 9.54 5.00
C ASN A 17 -4.90 10.61 3.90
N LEU A 18 -6.07 10.78 3.33
CA LEU A 18 -6.28 11.73 2.21
C LEU A 18 -6.20 13.20 2.63
N ASN A 19 -6.12 13.49 3.92
CA ASN A 19 -5.86 14.85 4.43
C ASN A 19 -4.36 15.20 4.42
N SER A 20 -3.50 14.23 4.20
CA SER A 20 -2.05 14.46 4.07
C SER A 20 -1.72 14.99 2.68
N PRO A 21 -0.88 16.03 2.57
CA PRO A 21 -0.54 16.65 1.29
C PRO A 21 -0.08 15.63 0.25
N GLY A 22 -0.69 15.65 -0.92
CA GLY A 22 -0.40 14.76 -2.04
C GLY A 22 -1.04 13.37 -1.95
N LEU A 23 -1.43 12.85 -0.77
CA LEU A 23 -2.12 11.56 -0.67
C LEU A 23 -3.57 11.60 -1.15
N ASP A 24 -4.17 12.77 -1.30
CA ASP A 24 -5.43 12.98 -2.00
C ASP A 24 -5.31 12.76 -3.52
N GLN A 25 -4.08 12.85 -4.08
CA GLN A 25 -3.82 12.63 -5.49
C GLN A 25 -3.79 11.13 -5.83
N VAL A 26 -4.62 10.72 -6.78
CA VAL A 26 -4.67 9.31 -7.24
C VAL A 26 -3.32 8.87 -7.78
N ALA A 27 -2.61 9.75 -8.50
CA ALA A 27 -1.30 9.47 -9.07
C ALA A 27 -0.28 9.05 -8.01
N VAL A 28 -0.24 9.74 -6.87
CA VAL A 28 0.68 9.41 -5.76
C VAL A 28 0.38 8.03 -5.19
N ARG A 29 -0.88 7.75 -4.86
CA ARG A 29 -1.27 6.45 -4.29
C ARG A 29 -1.03 5.30 -5.26
N LYS A 30 -1.35 5.51 -6.55
CA LYS A 30 -1.13 4.52 -7.61
C LYS A 30 0.37 4.30 -7.85
N ALA A 31 1.18 5.35 -7.88
CA ALA A 31 2.63 5.24 -8.04
C ALA A 31 3.28 4.44 -6.90
N ILE A 32 2.91 4.72 -5.65
CA ILE A 32 3.38 3.92 -4.50
C ILE A 32 3.00 2.45 -4.70
N ALA A 33 1.74 2.15 -5.04
CA ALA A 33 1.28 0.79 -5.24
C ALA A 33 1.99 0.07 -6.41
N MET A 34 2.29 0.78 -7.50
CA MET A 34 3.05 0.24 -8.64
C MET A 34 4.51 -0.07 -8.29
N ALA A 35 5.12 0.76 -7.44
CA ALA A 35 6.52 0.60 -7.03
C ALA A 35 6.74 -0.55 -6.04
N VAL A 36 5.73 -0.93 -5.26
CA VAL A 36 5.86 -1.97 -4.22
C VAL A 36 6.25 -3.32 -4.81
N ASP A 37 7.29 -3.95 -4.24
CA ASP A 37 7.71 -5.32 -4.56
C ASP A 37 6.86 -6.34 -3.79
N TYR A 38 5.70 -6.68 -4.34
CA TYR A 38 4.78 -7.67 -3.73
C TYR A 38 5.39 -9.08 -3.61
N PRO A 39 6.16 -9.60 -4.59
CA PRO A 39 6.87 -10.87 -4.41
C PRO A 39 7.75 -10.91 -3.17
N THR A 40 8.51 -9.84 -2.89
CA THR A 40 9.31 -9.74 -1.68
C THR A 40 8.46 -9.73 -0.41
N ILE A 41 7.31 -9.06 -0.40
CA ILE A 41 6.37 -9.12 0.73
C ILE A 41 5.87 -10.55 0.92
N ILE A 42 5.44 -11.24 -0.14
CA ILE A 42 4.95 -12.62 -0.07
C ILE A 42 6.02 -13.56 0.47
N ALA A 43 7.24 -13.46 -0.03
CA ALA A 43 8.33 -14.35 0.36
C ALA A 43 8.83 -14.09 1.79
N ASN A 44 9.08 -12.84 2.14
CA ASN A 44 9.80 -12.47 3.35
C ASN A 44 8.88 -12.14 4.52
N ALA A 45 7.80 -11.39 4.27
CA ALA A 45 6.85 -11.03 5.31
C ALA A 45 5.84 -12.15 5.56
N MET A 46 5.30 -12.74 4.50
CA MET A 46 4.24 -13.73 4.58
C MET A 46 4.73 -15.18 4.48
N THR A 47 6.03 -15.41 4.39
CA THR A 47 6.65 -16.77 4.30
C THR A 47 5.99 -17.67 3.25
N ASN A 48 5.60 -17.10 2.10
CA ASN A 48 4.84 -17.74 1.03
C ASN A 48 3.46 -18.28 1.44
N GLN A 49 2.88 -17.77 2.53
CA GLN A 49 1.54 -18.14 2.99
C GLN A 49 0.43 -17.24 2.42
N SER A 50 0.80 -16.18 1.71
CA SER A 50 -0.15 -15.30 1.02
C SER A 50 -0.35 -15.75 -0.42
N ALA A 51 -1.57 -15.60 -0.93
CA ALA A 51 -1.86 -15.79 -2.34
C ALA A 51 -1.28 -14.66 -3.20
N THR A 52 -1.05 -14.93 -4.48
CA THR A 52 -0.65 -13.94 -5.48
C THR A 52 -1.87 -13.32 -6.15
N PHE A 53 -1.72 -12.09 -6.63
CA PHE A 53 -2.79 -11.34 -7.29
C PHE A 53 -2.43 -11.06 -8.75
N ASP A 54 -2.07 -12.10 -9.49
CA ASP A 54 -1.47 -11.93 -10.82
C ASP A 54 -2.44 -11.40 -11.89
N GLN A 55 -3.74 -11.62 -11.71
CA GLN A 55 -4.74 -11.31 -12.75
C GLN A 55 -6.03 -10.69 -12.19
N VAL A 56 -6.00 -10.20 -10.98
CA VAL A 56 -7.15 -9.51 -10.37
C VAL A 56 -6.70 -8.18 -9.78
N PRO A 57 -7.57 -7.18 -9.69
CA PRO A 57 -7.24 -5.94 -9.02
C PRO A 57 -6.67 -6.22 -7.63
N ARG A 58 -5.71 -5.41 -7.18
CA ARG A 58 -5.23 -5.42 -5.79
C ARG A 58 -6.37 -4.94 -4.90
N SER A 59 -7.39 -5.77 -4.75
CA SER A 59 -8.66 -5.47 -4.11
C SER A 59 -8.79 -6.16 -2.76
N LEU A 60 -9.91 -5.92 -2.11
CA LEU A 60 -10.24 -6.51 -0.81
C LEU A 60 -10.65 -7.98 -0.90
N MET A 61 -10.77 -8.54 -2.09
CA MET A 61 -11.17 -9.93 -2.29
C MET A 61 -9.96 -10.85 -2.36
N ASN A 62 -10.12 -12.07 -1.85
CA ASN A 62 -9.13 -13.12 -2.00
C ASN A 62 -9.17 -13.68 -3.43
N PRO A 63 -8.04 -14.02 -4.03
CA PRO A 63 -7.98 -14.51 -5.40
C PRO A 63 -8.30 -16.02 -5.49
N THR A 64 -9.36 -16.50 -4.86
CA THR A 64 -9.85 -17.86 -5.05
C THR A 64 -10.48 -18.00 -6.43
N PRO A 65 -10.51 -19.22 -7.02
CA PRO A 65 -11.16 -19.42 -8.31
C PRO A 65 -12.62 -18.97 -8.34
N GLY A 66 -13.35 -19.12 -7.22
CA GLY A 66 -14.73 -18.65 -7.11
C GLY A 66 -14.85 -17.14 -7.10
N GLU A 67 -13.97 -16.46 -6.40
CA GLU A 67 -13.93 -14.99 -6.34
C GLU A 67 -13.44 -14.38 -7.65
N GLN A 68 -12.44 -14.98 -8.29
CA GLN A 68 -12.00 -14.54 -9.62
C GLN A 68 -13.13 -14.58 -10.67
N ALA A 69 -14.05 -15.53 -10.57
CA ALA A 69 -15.20 -15.60 -11.44
C ALA A 69 -16.24 -14.47 -11.25
N LEU A 70 -16.14 -13.71 -10.16
CA LEU A 70 -17.02 -12.57 -9.88
C LEU A 70 -16.51 -11.25 -10.50
N TYR A 71 -15.26 -11.23 -10.99
CA TYR A 71 -14.70 -10.03 -11.62
C TYR A 71 -15.07 -9.97 -13.08
N ASP A 72 -15.45 -8.78 -13.52
CA ASP A 72 -15.42 -8.43 -14.94
C ASP A 72 -13.97 -8.06 -15.31
N HIS A 73 -13.22 -9.03 -15.82
CA HIS A 73 -11.80 -8.88 -16.11
C HIS A 73 -11.54 -7.81 -17.19
N ASP A 74 -12.46 -7.63 -18.13
CA ASP A 74 -12.32 -6.60 -19.17
C ASP A 74 -12.53 -5.20 -18.58
N ALA A 75 -13.52 -5.04 -17.71
CA ALA A 75 -13.79 -3.74 -17.06
C ALA A 75 -12.68 -3.29 -16.11
N VAL A 76 -11.89 -4.22 -15.55
CA VAL A 76 -10.82 -3.89 -14.59
C VAL A 76 -9.42 -4.00 -15.17
N ALA A 77 -9.29 -4.28 -16.48
CA ALA A 77 -7.98 -4.48 -17.11
C ALA A 77 -7.03 -3.29 -16.90
N ASP A 78 -7.53 -2.07 -17.04
CA ASP A 78 -6.74 -0.84 -16.86
C ASP A 78 -6.41 -0.53 -15.38
N LEU A 79 -6.99 -1.28 -14.45
CA LEU A 79 -6.75 -1.13 -13.02
C LEU A 79 -5.68 -2.10 -12.49
N GLN A 80 -5.13 -2.94 -13.37
CA GLN A 80 -4.08 -3.90 -13.00
C GLN A 80 -2.71 -3.23 -12.98
N TRP A 81 -1.85 -3.69 -12.07
CA TRP A 81 -0.43 -3.37 -12.05
C TRP A 81 0.36 -4.54 -11.46
N ALA A 82 1.56 -4.75 -11.98
CA ALA A 82 2.40 -5.89 -11.60
C ALA A 82 3.10 -5.72 -10.24
N GLY A 83 3.32 -4.49 -9.81
CA GLY A 83 4.25 -4.15 -8.73
C GLY A 83 5.70 -4.14 -9.21
N ASN A 84 6.60 -3.59 -8.40
CA ASN A 84 8.01 -3.40 -8.71
C ASN A 84 8.27 -2.64 -10.04
N ASP A 85 7.30 -1.81 -10.45
CA ASP A 85 7.35 -0.98 -11.64
C ASP A 85 7.78 0.45 -11.29
N ILE A 86 9.06 0.58 -10.97
CA ILE A 86 9.64 1.87 -10.53
C ILE A 86 9.57 2.92 -11.64
N GLU A 87 9.91 2.54 -12.88
CA GLU A 87 9.93 3.47 -14.00
C GLU A 87 8.51 3.91 -14.42
N GLY A 88 7.55 2.99 -14.42
CA GLY A 88 6.15 3.34 -14.66
C GLY A 88 5.57 4.24 -13.55
N ALA A 89 5.94 3.99 -12.30
CA ALA A 89 5.54 4.82 -11.17
C ALA A 89 6.11 6.24 -11.26
N LYS A 90 7.40 6.38 -11.62
CA LYS A 90 8.03 7.69 -11.85
C LYS A 90 7.36 8.44 -13.01
N ALA A 91 7.13 7.76 -14.13
CA ALA A 91 6.47 8.35 -15.29
C ALA A 91 5.06 8.85 -14.96
N LEU A 92 4.30 8.10 -14.16
CA LEU A 92 2.97 8.51 -13.70
C LEU A 92 3.02 9.78 -12.85
N LEU A 93 4.02 9.90 -11.95
CA LEU A 93 4.21 11.10 -11.13
C LEU A 93 4.64 12.31 -12.00
N ASP A 94 5.54 12.09 -12.95
CA ASP A 94 5.99 13.14 -13.88
C ASP A 94 4.82 13.66 -14.72
N GLU A 95 3.96 12.77 -15.24
CA GLU A 95 2.75 13.14 -16.00
C GLU A 95 1.76 13.95 -15.16
N ALA A 96 1.68 13.64 -13.87
CA ALA A 96 0.85 14.38 -12.91
C ALA A 96 1.48 15.72 -12.47
N GLY A 97 2.69 16.05 -12.93
CA GLY A 97 3.42 17.26 -12.53
C GLY A 97 4.01 17.20 -11.12
N ILE A 98 4.11 16.00 -10.55
CA ILE A 98 4.68 15.75 -9.22
C ILE A 98 6.15 15.39 -9.42
N VAL A 99 7.01 16.38 -9.36
CA VAL A 99 8.43 16.29 -9.72
C VAL A 99 9.31 16.80 -8.58
N ASP A 100 10.59 16.42 -8.60
CA ASP A 100 11.62 17.03 -7.76
C ASP A 100 12.00 18.39 -8.39
N SER A 101 11.49 19.45 -7.84
CA SER A 101 11.62 20.79 -8.41
C SER A 101 12.82 21.57 -7.88
N ASP A 102 13.36 21.19 -6.73
CA ASP A 102 14.52 21.85 -6.11
C ASP A 102 15.81 21.03 -6.20
N GLY A 103 15.72 19.75 -6.64
CA GLY A 103 16.88 18.88 -6.88
C GLY A 103 17.41 18.20 -5.62
N ASP A 104 16.61 18.11 -4.56
CA ASP A 104 16.99 17.44 -3.30
C ASP A 104 16.81 15.91 -3.34
N GLY A 105 16.25 15.39 -4.42
CA GLY A 105 15.99 13.96 -4.64
C GLY A 105 14.59 13.51 -4.24
N TRP A 106 13.75 14.42 -3.78
CA TRP A 106 12.38 14.14 -3.37
C TRP A 106 11.39 14.94 -4.19
N ARG A 107 10.24 14.37 -4.43
CA ARG A 107 9.18 15.02 -5.20
C ARG A 107 8.32 15.92 -4.34
N GLU A 108 7.80 16.99 -4.92
CA GLU A 108 6.89 17.91 -4.28
C GLU A 108 5.50 17.87 -4.91
N TYR A 109 4.52 18.21 -4.10
CA TYR A 109 3.17 18.54 -4.50
C TYR A 109 2.76 19.85 -3.81
N ASP A 110 2.29 20.82 -4.60
CA ASP A 110 1.94 22.17 -4.12
C ASP A 110 3.08 22.87 -3.34
N GLY A 111 4.32 22.64 -3.77
CA GLY A 111 5.52 23.19 -3.14
C GLY A 111 5.88 22.55 -1.81
N GLN A 112 5.28 21.40 -1.47
CA GLN A 112 5.59 20.65 -0.27
C GLN A 112 6.20 19.31 -0.66
N LYS A 113 7.31 18.95 -0.02
CA LYS A 113 7.93 17.64 -0.14
C LYS A 113 6.95 16.53 0.23
N LEU A 114 6.85 15.50 -0.60
CA LEU A 114 6.09 14.31 -0.28
C LEU A 114 6.85 13.47 0.76
N SER A 115 6.48 13.65 2.03
CA SER A 115 7.09 12.98 3.17
C SER A 115 6.01 12.38 4.06
N TYR A 116 6.10 11.07 4.32
CA TYR A 116 5.07 10.32 5.03
C TYR A 116 5.66 9.37 6.06
N VAL A 117 4.90 9.09 7.10
CA VAL A 117 5.18 8.02 8.03
C VAL A 117 4.22 6.87 7.76
N ALA A 118 4.78 5.70 7.49
CA ALA A 118 4.05 4.46 7.30
C ALA A 118 4.05 3.67 8.62
N THR A 119 2.87 3.40 9.17
CA THR A 119 2.71 2.94 10.53
C THR A 119 1.95 1.63 10.60
N CYS A 120 2.44 0.70 11.43
CA CYS A 120 1.76 -0.53 11.82
C CYS A 120 2.14 -0.90 13.26
N PRO A 121 1.41 -1.83 13.91
CA PRO A 121 1.67 -2.17 15.30
C PRO A 121 3.05 -2.78 15.55
N ASN A 122 3.66 -2.44 16.68
CA ASN A 122 4.87 -3.08 17.16
C ASN A 122 4.64 -4.58 17.43
N GLY A 123 5.63 -5.41 17.08
CA GLY A 123 5.58 -6.86 17.27
C GLY A 123 4.78 -7.64 16.22
N TRP A 124 4.16 -6.96 15.27
CA TRP A 124 3.50 -7.60 14.12
C TRP A 124 4.49 -7.70 12.96
N SER A 125 5.38 -8.68 13.08
CA SER A 125 6.60 -8.77 12.26
C SER A 125 6.34 -8.89 10.76
N ASP A 126 5.23 -9.55 10.38
CA ASP A 126 4.78 -9.66 8.99
C ASP A 126 4.35 -8.30 8.42
N TRP A 127 3.58 -7.53 9.19
CA TRP A 127 3.18 -6.18 8.80
C TRP A 127 4.35 -5.20 8.79
N GLN A 128 5.24 -5.30 9.79
CA GLN A 128 6.44 -4.46 9.84
C GLN A 128 7.33 -4.70 8.62
N ALA A 129 7.59 -5.97 8.27
CA ALA A 129 8.36 -6.30 7.08
C ALA A 129 7.66 -5.83 5.79
N ALA A 130 6.34 -5.95 5.70
CA ALA A 130 5.60 -5.48 4.53
C ALA A 130 5.67 -3.95 4.37
N ILE A 131 5.49 -3.19 5.46
CA ILE A 131 5.49 -1.73 5.38
C ILE A 131 6.88 -1.15 5.14
N GLU A 132 7.94 -1.85 5.54
CA GLU A 132 9.34 -1.50 5.21
C GLU A 132 9.60 -1.63 3.70
N VAL A 133 8.98 -2.61 3.03
CA VAL A 133 9.03 -2.74 1.56
C VAL A 133 8.30 -1.56 0.90
N VAL A 134 7.16 -1.14 1.45
CA VAL A 134 6.45 0.07 0.97
C VAL A 134 7.31 1.32 1.13
N ALA A 135 7.98 1.48 2.26
CA ALA A 135 8.86 2.62 2.50
C ALA A 135 10.07 2.63 1.55
N ALA A 136 10.67 1.46 1.30
CA ALA A 136 11.75 1.32 0.33
C ALA A 136 11.28 1.68 -1.09
N ALA A 137 10.12 1.19 -1.50
CA ALA A 137 9.53 1.51 -2.81
C ALA A 137 9.27 3.02 -2.98
N GLY A 138 8.78 3.70 -1.93
CA GLY A 138 8.60 5.15 -1.94
C GLY A 138 9.90 5.89 -2.25
N LYS A 139 10.99 5.51 -1.61
CA LYS A 139 12.32 6.12 -1.84
C LYS A 139 12.79 5.98 -3.28
N GLU A 140 12.56 4.84 -3.90
CA GLU A 140 12.96 4.58 -5.29
C GLU A 140 12.23 5.50 -6.29
N ILE A 141 11.04 5.98 -5.94
CA ILE A 141 10.26 6.88 -6.79
C ILE A 141 10.29 8.35 -6.33
N GLY A 142 11.17 8.68 -5.37
CA GLY A 142 11.36 10.05 -4.88
C GLY A 142 10.31 10.51 -3.87
N ILE A 143 9.68 9.58 -3.14
CA ILE A 143 8.76 9.89 -2.03
C ILE A 143 9.40 9.44 -0.72
N ASP A 144 9.56 10.37 0.22
CA ASP A 144 10.19 10.11 1.51
C ASP A 144 9.21 9.38 2.44
N ILE A 145 9.32 8.07 2.52
CA ILE A 145 8.50 7.26 3.42
C ILE A 145 9.39 6.66 4.52
N THR A 146 9.07 6.99 5.75
CA THR A 146 9.68 6.40 6.94
C THR A 146 8.69 5.48 7.65
N THR A 147 9.17 4.64 8.57
CA THR A 147 8.30 3.69 9.29
C THR A 147 8.22 4.02 10.78
N ASN A 148 7.07 3.72 11.39
CA ASN A 148 6.85 3.85 12.84
C ASN A 148 6.03 2.67 13.36
N PHE A 149 6.38 2.16 14.55
CA PHE A 149 5.79 0.95 15.12
C PHE A 149 5.32 1.19 16.57
N PRO A 150 4.18 1.87 16.77
CA PRO A 150 3.63 2.08 18.10
C PRO A 150 3.04 0.79 18.68
N GLU A 151 2.89 0.77 20.00
CA GLU A 151 2.18 -0.32 20.68
C GLU A 151 0.73 -0.44 20.19
N TRP A 152 0.21 -1.68 20.12
CA TRP A 152 -1.13 -1.96 19.58
C TRP A 152 -2.24 -1.12 20.22
N SER A 153 -2.20 -0.95 21.55
CA SER A 153 -3.22 -0.17 22.26
C SER A 153 -3.27 1.31 21.83
N VAL A 154 -2.12 1.88 21.53
CA VAL A 154 -2.00 3.25 20.99
C VAL A 154 -2.47 3.28 19.55
N TYR A 155 -1.94 2.38 18.73
CA TYR A 155 -2.27 2.25 17.30
C TYR A 155 -3.77 2.13 17.07
N GLN A 156 -4.40 1.15 17.71
CA GLN A 156 -5.83 0.87 17.58
C GLN A 156 -6.68 2.10 17.94
N THR A 157 -6.30 2.83 18.98
CA THR A 157 -7.03 4.03 19.42
C THR A 157 -7.06 5.12 18.35
N VAL A 158 -6.01 5.20 17.52
CA VAL A 158 -5.92 6.18 16.43
C VAL A 158 -6.68 5.71 15.20
N VAL A 159 -6.34 4.52 14.69
CA VAL A 159 -6.83 4.08 13.36
C VAL A 159 -8.29 3.62 13.34
N THR A 160 -8.90 3.37 14.50
CA THR A 160 -10.32 2.99 14.60
C THR A 160 -11.25 4.15 14.90
N LYS A 161 -10.73 5.34 15.08
CA LYS A 161 -11.57 6.53 15.22
C LYS A 161 -12.31 6.79 13.93
N SER A 162 -13.59 7.14 14.05
CA SER A 162 -14.38 7.61 12.91
C SER A 162 -14.06 9.06 12.53
N ASP A 163 -13.08 9.66 13.20
CA ASP A 163 -12.59 11.00 12.96
C ASP A 163 -11.67 10.99 11.73
N THR A 164 -11.85 11.95 10.84
CA THR A 164 -11.03 12.08 9.63
C THR A 164 -9.67 12.73 9.90
N ASP A 165 -9.48 13.30 11.09
CA ASP A 165 -8.23 13.94 11.48
C ASP A 165 -7.32 12.95 12.20
N LEU A 166 -6.58 12.16 11.44
CA LEU A 166 -5.50 11.34 11.98
C LEU A 166 -4.34 12.25 12.39
N PRO A 167 -3.69 11.96 13.53
CA PRO A 167 -2.50 12.72 13.93
C PRO A 167 -1.35 12.49 12.96
N GLU A 168 -0.39 13.40 12.97
CA GLU A 168 0.90 13.24 12.28
C GLU A 168 1.52 11.88 12.62
N GLY A 169 2.14 11.23 11.64
CA GLY A 169 2.72 9.90 11.77
C GLY A 169 1.75 8.76 11.41
N TYR A 170 0.59 9.08 10.85
CA TYR A 170 -0.40 8.11 10.34
C TYR A 170 -0.84 8.46 8.91
N GLU A 171 0.08 8.94 8.09
CA GLU A 171 -0.18 9.26 6.68
C GLU A 171 -0.47 8.00 5.88
N ILE A 172 0.25 6.90 6.20
CA ILE A 172 0.02 5.57 5.66
C ILE A 172 -0.08 4.61 6.85
N PHE A 173 -1.11 3.77 6.92
CA PHE A 173 -1.26 2.83 8.02
C PHE A 173 -1.87 1.51 7.56
N MET A 174 -1.53 0.41 8.24
CA MET A 174 -2.03 -0.91 7.90
C MET A 174 -3.22 -1.31 8.79
N MET A 175 -4.28 -1.81 8.16
CA MET A 175 -5.39 -2.46 8.84
C MET A 175 -5.90 -3.63 8.00
N TRP A 176 -6.71 -4.48 8.62
CA TRP A 176 -7.47 -5.44 7.86
C TRP A 176 -8.53 -4.74 7.03
N SER A 177 -8.66 -5.16 5.80
CA SER A 177 -9.81 -4.78 4.99
C SER A 177 -11.10 -5.33 5.62
N ALA A 178 -12.16 -4.56 5.58
CA ALA A 178 -13.47 -5.02 6.04
C ALA A 178 -13.98 -6.13 5.12
N GLY A 179 -14.02 -7.36 5.67
CA GLY A 179 -14.74 -8.49 5.10
C GLY A 179 -14.28 -8.95 3.72
N ALA A 180 -13.64 -10.07 3.66
CA ALA A 180 -13.38 -10.80 2.43
C ALA A 180 -14.56 -11.73 2.12
N GLY A 181 -15.73 -11.19 1.88
CA GLY A 181 -16.89 -11.98 1.46
C GLY A 181 -17.70 -11.20 0.45
N PRO A 182 -18.31 -11.85 -0.54
CA PRO A 182 -19.31 -11.20 -1.35
C PRO A 182 -20.43 -10.73 -0.43
N THR A 183 -20.64 -9.44 -0.37
CA THR A 183 -21.80 -8.85 0.29
C THR A 183 -23.01 -8.92 -0.63
#